data_2006809189b7e96c988d0e0851b4e6df
#
_entry.id   2006809189b7e96c988d0e0851b4e6df
#
_cell.length_a   1.000
_cell.length_b   1.000
_cell.length_c   1.000
_cell.angle_alpha   90.00
_cell.angle_beta   90.00
_cell.angle_gamma   90.00
#
_symmetry.space_group_name_H-M   'P 1'
#
loop_
_entity.id
_entity.type
_entity.pdbx_description
1 polymer ?
#
loop_
_entity_poly.entity_id
_entity_poly.type
_entity_poly.pdbx_seq_one_letter_code
_entity_poly.pdbx_strand_id
1 'polypeptide(L)'
;MNLNEQVLELKDDWEMNERWSYVKRPYSAEEVVKLRGSLQPEYTLARVGAEKLWNMLHNEDYVNCLGTLTGGQAVQGVKAGAKAIYVSGWQVAADNNSAESMYPDQSLYPVDSVPSLVKRINSSFKRADQIEWMTSNGKPNFDFFTPIVADAEAGFGGVLNAFELMKAMIKAGAAGVHFEDQLASVKKCGHMGGKVLVPTQEAINKLVAARLAADVSNVPTLLVARTDANAAELLTSDIDERDAEFVTGERTSEGFYRVKAGIHQAISRGLSYLSLIHISEPTRRPII
;
A
#
# COMPACT_ATOMS: atom_id res chain seq x y z
N MET A 1 -27.37 -8.69 7.81
CA MET A 1 -26.74 -9.93 7.33
C MET A 1 -26.23 -10.69 8.55
N ASN A 2 -26.53 -11.96 8.73
CA ASN A 2 -25.98 -12.77 9.82
C ASN A 2 -24.56 -13.21 9.49
N LEU A 3 -23.84 -13.81 10.46
CA LEU A 3 -22.44 -14.20 10.31
C LEU A 3 -22.24 -15.18 9.15
N ASN A 4 -23.12 -16.18 9.02
CA ASN A 4 -23.00 -17.19 7.96
C ASN A 4 -23.24 -16.62 6.57
N GLU A 5 -24.17 -15.69 6.42
CA GLU A 5 -24.41 -14.98 5.15
C GLU A 5 -23.19 -14.18 4.71
N GLN A 6 -22.55 -13.45 5.64
CA GLN A 6 -21.32 -12.71 5.35
C GLN A 6 -20.16 -13.63 4.95
N VAL A 7 -20.04 -14.80 5.59
CA VAL A 7 -19.00 -15.78 5.23
C VAL A 7 -19.23 -16.33 3.82
N LEU A 8 -20.47 -16.66 3.47
CA LEU A 8 -20.79 -17.18 2.13
C LEU A 8 -20.49 -16.12 1.06
N GLU A 9 -20.97 -14.89 1.27
CA GLU A 9 -20.72 -13.79 0.33
C GLU A 9 -19.20 -13.55 0.12
N LEU A 10 -18.41 -13.59 1.20
CA LEU A 10 -16.97 -13.40 1.11
C LEU A 10 -16.28 -14.57 0.38
N LYS A 11 -16.72 -15.81 0.60
CA LYS A 11 -16.21 -16.98 -0.12
C LYS A 11 -16.54 -16.90 -1.61
N ASP A 12 -17.77 -16.56 -1.94
CA ASP A 12 -18.22 -16.41 -3.32
C ASP A 12 -17.43 -15.31 -4.04
N ASP A 13 -17.18 -14.16 -3.39
CA ASP A 13 -16.33 -13.11 -3.97
C ASP A 13 -14.90 -13.60 -4.21
N TRP A 14 -14.29 -14.31 -3.24
CA TRP A 14 -12.93 -14.81 -3.41
C TRP A 14 -12.78 -15.90 -4.49
N GLU A 15 -13.81 -16.69 -4.71
CA GLU A 15 -13.80 -17.80 -5.67
C GLU A 15 -14.20 -17.34 -7.09
N MET A 16 -15.18 -16.45 -7.18
CA MET A 16 -15.80 -16.08 -8.47
C MET A 16 -15.23 -14.81 -9.08
N ASN A 17 -14.61 -13.95 -8.28
CA ASN A 17 -14.07 -12.69 -8.76
C ASN A 17 -12.63 -12.89 -9.25
N GLU A 18 -12.41 -12.71 -10.56
CA GLU A 18 -11.11 -12.86 -11.22
C GLU A 18 -10.00 -12.04 -10.55
N ARG A 19 -10.35 -10.93 -9.90
CA ARG A 19 -9.43 -10.11 -9.11
C ARG A 19 -8.66 -10.90 -8.06
N TRP A 20 -9.23 -11.98 -7.54
CA TRP A 20 -8.65 -12.77 -6.45
C TRP A 20 -7.98 -14.06 -6.91
N SER A 21 -8.02 -14.38 -8.19
CA SER A 21 -7.57 -15.67 -8.76
C SER A 21 -6.15 -16.08 -8.34
N TYR A 22 -5.28 -15.11 -8.07
CA TYR A 22 -3.89 -15.35 -7.68
C TYR A 22 -3.59 -15.02 -6.22
N VAL A 23 -4.54 -14.45 -5.50
CA VAL A 23 -4.33 -14.04 -4.10
C VAL A 23 -4.55 -15.23 -3.16
N LYS A 24 -3.48 -15.65 -2.49
CA LYS A 24 -3.52 -16.70 -1.47
C LYS A 24 -3.64 -16.07 -0.09
N ARG A 25 -4.61 -16.53 0.68
CA ARG A 25 -4.86 -16.12 2.05
C ARG A 25 -4.55 -17.27 3.00
N PRO A 26 -3.65 -17.09 4.01
CA PRO A 26 -3.40 -18.13 5.01
C PRO A 26 -4.45 -18.14 6.14
N TYR A 27 -5.59 -17.49 5.92
CA TYR A 27 -6.73 -17.40 6.82
C TYR A 27 -8.04 -17.63 6.05
N SER A 28 -9.09 -17.99 6.77
CA SER A 28 -10.40 -18.29 6.21
C SER A 28 -11.35 -17.09 6.22
N ALA A 29 -12.42 -17.16 5.42
CA ALA A 29 -13.49 -16.16 5.42
C ALA A 29 -14.18 -16.06 6.80
N GLU A 30 -14.31 -17.18 7.52
CA GLU A 30 -14.86 -17.24 8.87
C GLU A 30 -14.03 -16.44 9.86
N GLU A 31 -12.70 -16.51 9.77
CA GLU A 31 -11.79 -15.73 10.61
C GLU A 31 -11.91 -14.24 10.30
N VAL A 32 -11.98 -13.85 9.02
CA VAL A 32 -12.19 -12.46 8.61
C VAL A 32 -13.49 -11.92 9.18
N VAL A 33 -14.61 -12.62 8.98
CA VAL A 33 -15.93 -12.14 9.41
C VAL A 33 -16.02 -12.02 10.94
N LYS A 34 -15.37 -12.93 11.70
CA LYS A 34 -15.29 -12.82 13.16
C LYS A 34 -14.57 -11.53 13.62
N LEU A 35 -13.63 -11.03 12.84
CA LEU A 35 -12.89 -9.79 13.17
C LEU A 35 -13.65 -8.51 12.78
N ARG A 36 -14.70 -8.59 11.97
CA ARG A 36 -15.49 -7.43 11.52
C ARG A 36 -16.33 -6.77 12.60
N GLY A 37 -16.71 -7.50 13.63
CA GLY A 37 -17.67 -7.03 14.64
C GLY A 37 -19.12 -7.03 14.14
N SER A 38 -20.03 -6.43 14.91
CA SER A 38 -21.48 -6.45 14.62
C SER A 38 -21.93 -5.34 13.65
N LEU A 39 -21.13 -4.32 13.46
CA LEU A 39 -21.38 -3.18 12.56
C LEU A 39 -20.22 -3.08 11.56
N GLN A 40 -20.56 -3.13 10.26
CA GLN A 40 -19.60 -2.96 9.18
C GLN A 40 -19.65 -1.50 8.68
N PRO A 41 -18.63 -0.68 8.95
CA PRO A 41 -18.54 0.66 8.38
C PRO A 41 -18.35 0.61 6.86
N GLU A 42 -18.93 1.57 6.14
CA GLU A 42 -18.71 1.73 4.71
C GLU A 42 -17.58 2.71 4.43
N TYR A 43 -16.61 2.28 3.64
CA TYR A 43 -15.47 3.09 3.18
C TYR A 43 -15.60 3.41 1.69
N THR A 44 -16.65 4.12 1.32
CA THR A 44 -17.06 4.36 -0.08
C THR A 44 -15.93 4.92 -0.94
N LEU A 45 -15.16 5.90 -0.45
CA LEU A 45 -14.06 6.50 -1.23
C LEU A 45 -12.94 5.50 -1.51
N ALA A 46 -12.56 4.69 -0.51
CA ALA A 46 -11.54 3.67 -0.68
C ALA A 46 -12.01 2.58 -1.66
N ARG A 47 -13.25 2.12 -1.54
CA ARG A 47 -13.83 1.11 -2.43
C ARG A 47 -13.89 1.60 -3.87
N VAL A 48 -14.52 2.73 -4.11
CA VAL A 48 -14.64 3.31 -5.47
C VAL A 48 -13.27 3.59 -6.07
N GLY A 49 -12.34 4.14 -5.28
CA GLY A 49 -10.96 4.37 -5.72
C GLY A 49 -10.23 3.07 -6.07
N ALA A 50 -10.37 2.01 -5.25
CA ALA A 50 -9.75 0.72 -5.51
C ALA A 50 -10.31 0.03 -6.77
N GLU A 51 -11.62 0.12 -7.00
CA GLU A 51 -12.26 -0.38 -8.22
C GLU A 51 -11.76 0.38 -9.46
N LYS A 52 -11.71 1.71 -9.41
CA LYS A 52 -11.16 2.54 -10.49
C LYS A 52 -9.70 2.21 -10.78
N LEU A 53 -8.86 2.13 -9.75
CA LEU A 53 -7.44 1.82 -9.92
C LEU A 53 -7.23 0.45 -10.55
N TRP A 54 -7.97 -0.56 -10.08
CA TRP A 54 -7.95 -1.89 -10.68
C TRP A 54 -8.28 -1.86 -12.17
N ASN A 55 -9.38 -1.19 -12.54
CA ASN A 55 -9.80 -1.08 -13.92
C ASN A 55 -8.77 -0.35 -14.80
N MET A 56 -8.18 0.74 -14.31
CA MET A 56 -7.14 1.46 -15.04
C MET A 56 -5.90 0.61 -15.29
N LEU A 57 -5.43 -0.14 -14.27
CA LEU A 57 -4.24 -0.99 -14.39
C LEU A 57 -4.41 -2.12 -15.41
N HIS A 58 -5.65 -2.55 -15.69
CA HIS A 58 -5.94 -3.63 -16.65
C HIS A 58 -6.28 -3.13 -18.05
N ASN A 59 -6.85 -1.94 -18.16
CA ASN A 59 -7.43 -1.47 -19.42
C ASN A 59 -6.68 -0.30 -20.07
N GLU A 60 -5.74 0.34 -19.35
CA GLU A 60 -4.99 1.46 -19.86
C GLU A 60 -3.51 1.09 -20.09
N ASP A 61 -2.87 1.76 -21.02
CA ASP A 61 -1.46 1.52 -21.34
C ASP A 61 -0.56 1.91 -20.16
N TYR A 62 -0.93 2.95 -19.44
CA TYR A 62 -0.28 3.40 -18.21
C TYR A 62 -1.22 4.27 -17.38
N VAL A 63 -0.99 4.32 -16.08
CA VAL A 63 -1.70 5.20 -15.16
C VAL A 63 -0.76 6.34 -14.75
N ASN A 64 -0.98 7.53 -15.30
CA ASN A 64 -0.18 8.70 -14.91
C ASN A 64 -0.57 9.16 -13.50
N CYS A 65 0.43 9.31 -12.66
CA CYS A 65 0.28 9.60 -11.25
C CYS A 65 1.30 10.67 -10.82
N LEU A 66 0.86 11.63 -10.04
CA LEU A 66 1.74 12.67 -9.49
C LEU A 66 1.71 12.66 -7.96
N GLY A 67 2.88 12.85 -7.36
CA GLY A 67 3.02 13.09 -5.93
C GLY A 67 2.41 14.43 -5.54
N THR A 68 1.59 14.47 -4.49
CA THR A 68 1.00 15.70 -3.96
C THR A 68 1.06 15.75 -2.45
N LEU A 69 1.23 16.96 -1.90
CA LEU A 69 1.27 17.23 -0.46
C LEU A 69 0.07 18.02 0.04
N THR A 70 -0.75 18.53 -0.86
CA THR A 70 -1.92 19.32 -0.50
C THR A 70 -3.12 18.95 -1.36
N GLY A 71 -4.32 19.15 -0.80
CA GLY A 71 -5.56 18.96 -1.57
C GLY A 71 -5.66 19.89 -2.78
N GLY A 72 -5.11 21.11 -2.68
CA GLY A 72 -5.06 22.06 -3.81
C GLY A 72 -4.23 21.54 -4.97
N GLN A 73 -3.05 20.99 -4.69
CA GLN A 73 -2.21 20.34 -5.71
C GLN A 73 -2.94 19.15 -6.36
N ALA A 74 -3.58 18.29 -5.55
CA ALA A 74 -4.33 17.16 -6.06
C ALA A 74 -5.48 17.58 -6.99
N VAL A 75 -6.27 18.59 -6.61
CA VAL A 75 -7.35 19.14 -7.45
C VAL A 75 -6.82 19.69 -8.77
N GLN A 76 -5.70 20.42 -8.75
CA GLN A 76 -5.08 20.92 -9.98
C GLN A 76 -4.50 19.77 -10.83
N GLY A 77 -3.92 18.76 -10.19
CA GLY A 77 -3.43 17.56 -10.89
C GLY A 77 -4.54 16.84 -11.66
N VAL A 78 -5.71 16.64 -11.04
CA VAL A 78 -6.88 16.06 -11.71
C VAL A 78 -7.33 16.92 -12.89
N LYS A 79 -7.44 18.23 -12.73
CA LYS A 79 -7.79 19.15 -13.82
C LYS A 79 -6.77 19.14 -14.96
N ALA A 80 -5.52 18.84 -14.67
CA ALA A 80 -4.45 18.69 -15.66
C ALA A 80 -4.37 17.29 -16.28
N GLY A 81 -5.26 16.36 -15.91
CA GLY A 81 -5.38 15.03 -16.50
C GLY A 81 -4.63 13.92 -15.73
N ALA A 82 -4.22 14.13 -14.47
CA ALA A 82 -3.69 13.06 -13.64
C ALA A 82 -4.79 12.02 -13.36
N LYS A 83 -4.48 10.75 -13.61
CA LYS A 83 -5.41 9.62 -13.43
C LYS A 83 -5.38 9.01 -12.05
N ALA A 84 -4.29 9.23 -11.31
CA ALA A 84 -4.12 8.83 -9.93
C ALA A 84 -3.28 9.86 -9.17
N ILE A 85 -3.38 9.82 -7.85
CA ILE A 85 -2.56 10.62 -6.95
C ILE A 85 -1.66 9.69 -6.15
N TYR A 86 -0.39 10.08 -6.02
CA TYR A 86 0.54 9.39 -5.14
C TYR A 86 0.80 10.20 -3.87
N VAL A 87 0.67 9.57 -2.72
CA VAL A 87 1.05 10.14 -1.43
C VAL A 87 2.35 9.49 -0.98
N SER A 88 3.45 10.17 -1.26
CA SER A 88 4.80 9.72 -0.99
C SER A 88 5.19 9.92 0.47
N GLY A 89 5.66 8.87 1.14
CA GLY A 89 6.20 8.97 2.50
C GLY A 89 7.41 9.91 2.59
N TRP A 90 8.30 9.89 1.58
CA TRP A 90 9.41 10.83 1.52
C TRP A 90 8.98 12.30 1.50
N GLN A 91 7.98 12.64 0.69
CA GLN A 91 7.45 14.00 0.64
C GLN A 91 6.75 14.37 1.95
N VAL A 92 6.02 13.43 2.57
CA VAL A 92 5.39 13.62 3.87
C VAL A 92 6.45 13.86 4.95
N ALA A 93 7.53 13.08 4.96
CA ALA A 93 8.65 13.28 5.89
C ALA A 93 9.29 14.66 5.74
N ALA A 94 9.44 15.13 4.49
CA ALA A 94 10.09 16.39 4.19
C ALA A 94 9.23 17.64 4.49
N ASP A 95 7.90 17.57 4.21
CA ASP A 95 7.10 18.80 4.15
C ASP A 95 5.74 18.75 4.84
N ASN A 96 5.19 17.57 5.16
CA ASN A 96 3.78 17.50 5.60
C ASN A 96 3.49 16.32 6.54
N ASN A 97 4.22 16.22 7.62
CA ASN A 97 3.94 15.22 8.66
C ASN A 97 3.25 15.85 9.88
N SER A 98 2.66 14.99 10.73
CA SER A 98 1.91 15.41 11.90
C SER A 98 2.80 15.81 13.10
N ALA A 99 4.11 15.57 13.03
CA ALA A 99 5.06 16.04 14.04
C ALA A 99 5.51 17.50 13.82
N GLU A 100 5.10 18.12 12.69
CA GLU A 100 5.46 19.49 12.32
C GLU A 100 6.98 19.72 12.25
N SER A 101 7.74 18.66 11.96
CA SER A 101 9.20 18.68 11.85
C SER A 101 9.64 18.11 10.49
N MET A 102 10.76 18.61 9.98
CA MET A 102 11.29 18.14 8.69
C MET A 102 12.21 16.94 8.90
N TYR A 103 11.90 15.84 8.25
CA TYR A 103 12.69 14.61 8.29
C TYR A 103 12.98 14.11 6.87
N PRO A 104 13.68 14.90 6.02
CA PRO A 104 13.96 14.48 4.67
C PRO A 104 14.73 13.16 4.68
N ASP A 105 14.38 12.26 3.75
CA ASP A 105 15.04 10.97 3.58
C ASP A 105 14.91 9.97 4.73
N GLN A 106 14.13 10.28 5.75
CA GLN A 106 13.95 9.42 6.93
C GLN A 106 12.47 9.28 7.29
N SER A 107 12.06 8.08 7.68
CA SER A 107 10.69 7.79 8.12
C SER A 107 10.52 8.04 9.62
N LEU A 108 10.91 9.21 10.09
CA LEU A 108 10.84 9.59 11.50
C LEU A 108 9.53 10.29 11.87
N TYR A 109 8.59 10.37 10.97
CA TYR A 109 7.29 10.99 11.20
C TYR A 109 6.29 10.02 11.84
N PRO A 110 5.26 10.55 12.55
CA PRO A 110 4.21 9.72 13.14
C PRO A 110 3.42 8.93 12.08
N VAL A 111 3.00 7.72 12.45
CA VAL A 111 2.31 6.76 11.57
C VAL A 111 1.00 7.29 10.98
N ASP A 112 0.36 8.27 11.62
CA ASP A 112 -0.89 8.90 11.18
C ASP A 112 -0.69 9.99 10.10
N SER A 113 0.55 10.35 9.78
CA SER A 113 0.85 11.47 8.86
C SER A 113 0.32 11.21 7.46
N VAL A 114 0.61 10.05 6.87
CA VAL A 114 0.13 9.68 5.52
C VAL A 114 -1.39 9.51 5.50
N PRO A 115 -2.03 8.75 6.40
CA PRO A 115 -3.49 8.69 6.49
C PRO A 115 -4.16 10.06 6.61
N SER A 116 -3.58 10.97 7.41
CA SER A 116 -4.08 12.34 7.57
C SER A 116 -4.03 13.15 6.28
N LEU A 117 -2.94 13.00 5.50
CA LEU A 117 -2.82 13.65 4.20
C LEU A 117 -3.81 13.08 3.18
N VAL A 118 -3.97 11.76 3.09
CA VAL A 118 -4.98 11.10 2.25
C VAL A 118 -6.38 11.65 2.57
N LYS A 119 -6.72 11.76 3.85
CA LYS A 119 -8.00 12.34 4.30
C LYS A 119 -8.18 13.80 3.86
N ARG A 120 -7.13 14.63 3.96
CA ARG A 120 -7.16 16.04 3.51
C ARG A 120 -7.35 16.17 2.01
N ILE A 121 -6.66 15.34 1.21
CA ILE A 121 -6.83 15.31 -0.24
C ILE A 121 -8.27 14.91 -0.59
N ASN A 122 -8.80 13.85 -0.02
CA ASN A 122 -10.19 13.43 -0.22
C ASN A 122 -11.22 14.49 0.20
N SER A 123 -10.94 15.26 1.25
CA SER A 123 -11.80 16.38 1.65
C SER A 123 -11.81 17.50 0.61
N SER A 124 -10.66 17.77 -0.02
CA SER A 124 -10.54 18.73 -1.12
C SER A 124 -11.28 18.25 -2.38
N PHE A 125 -11.15 16.95 -2.70
CA PHE A 125 -11.89 16.34 -3.81
C PHE A 125 -13.40 16.43 -3.61
N LYS A 126 -13.90 16.08 -2.42
CA LYS A 126 -15.34 16.24 -2.10
C LYS A 126 -15.81 17.67 -2.30
N ARG A 127 -15.01 18.66 -1.87
CA ARG A 127 -15.39 20.07 -2.04
C ARG A 127 -15.35 20.51 -3.49
N ALA A 128 -14.33 20.09 -4.24
CA ALA A 128 -14.24 20.39 -5.67
C ALA A 128 -15.40 19.76 -6.45
N ASP A 129 -15.73 18.52 -6.17
CA ASP A 129 -16.87 17.80 -6.74
C ASP A 129 -18.21 18.51 -6.44
N GLN A 130 -18.46 18.89 -5.18
CA GLN A 130 -19.67 19.61 -4.81
C GLN A 130 -19.84 20.93 -5.58
N ILE A 131 -18.75 21.69 -5.75
CA ILE A 131 -18.77 22.95 -6.52
C ILE A 131 -19.08 22.66 -7.98
N GLU A 132 -18.34 21.72 -8.58
CA GLU A 132 -18.51 21.34 -9.98
C GLU A 132 -19.94 20.83 -10.26
N TRP A 133 -20.43 19.91 -9.43
CA TRP A 133 -21.79 19.38 -9.54
C TRP A 133 -22.85 20.47 -9.53
N MET A 134 -22.74 21.41 -8.59
CA MET A 134 -23.69 22.51 -8.44
C MET A 134 -23.61 23.50 -9.60
N THR A 135 -22.40 23.87 -10.06
CA THR A 135 -22.22 24.86 -11.11
C THR A 135 -22.50 24.33 -12.51
N SER A 136 -22.37 23.02 -12.72
CA SER A 136 -22.62 22.33 -13.99
C SER A 136 -24.04 21.77 -14.13
N ASN A 137 -24.93 22.04 -13.18
CA ASN A 137 -26.26 21.43 -13.11
C ASN A 137 -26.24 19.89 -13.18
N GLY A 138 -25.33 19.26 -12.42
CA GLY A 138 -25.19 17.82 -12.34
C GLY A 138 -24.44 17.16 -13.51
N LYS A 139 -23.72 17.93 -14.31
CA LYS A 139 -22.90 17.43 -15.43
C LYS A 139 -21.44 17.83 -15.25
N PRO A 140 -20.71 17.24 -14.29
CA PRO A 140 -19.35 17.64 -14.01
C PRO A 140 -18.42 17.35 -15.19
N ASN A 141 -17.46 18.24 -15.45
CA ASN A 141 -16.42 18.05 -16.46
C ASN A 141 -15.27 17.19 -15.95
N PHE A 142 -15.10 17.11 -14.62
CA PHE A 142 -14.02 16.39 -13.98
C PHE A 142 -14.56 15.36 -12.99
N ASP A 143 -13.98 14.17 -12.98
CA ASP A 143 -14.14 13.21 -11.90
C ASP A 143 -13.02 13.43 -10.89
N PHE A 144 -13.32 14.15 -9.80
CA PHE A 144 -12.35 14.43 -8.75
C PHE A 144 -12.03 13.23 -7.86
N PHE A 145 -12.88 12.19 -7.85
CA PHE A 145 -12.63 10.99 -7.04
C PHE A 145 -11.62 10.05 -7.71
N THR A 146 -10.47 10.62 -8.01
CA THR A 146 -9.31 9.94 -8.57
C THR A 146 -8.67 9.03 -7.51
N PRO A 147 -8.25 7.80 -7.87
CA PRO A 147 -7.60 6.88 -6.93
C PRO A 147 -6.37 7.48 -6.27
N ILE A 148 -6.22 7.25 -4.97
CA ILE A 148 -5.04 7.63 -4.20
C ILE A 148 -4.25 6.38 -3.83
N VAL A 149 -2.97 6.33 -4.24
CA VAL A 149 -2.00 5.31 -3.80
C VAL A 149 -1.12 5.92 -2.72
N ALA A 150 -1.05 5.26 -1.56
CA ALA A 150 -0.40 5.78 -0.38
C ALA A 150 0.79 4.93 0.07
N ASP A 151 1.83 5.60 0.56
CA ASP A 151 3.04 5.00 1.10
C ASP A 151 2.82 4.58 2.57
N ALA A 152 2.97 3.30 2.87
CA ALA A 152 2.96 2.76 4.21
C ALA A 152 4.36 2.46 4.76
N GLU A 153 5.41 2.89 4.06
CA GLU A 153 6.80 2.68 4.45
C GLU A 153 7.05 1.18 4.74
N ALA A 154 7.82 0.87 5.77
CA ALA A 154 8.03 -0.50 6.26
C ALA A 154 6.93 -0.98 7.25
N GLY A 155 5.78 -0.30 7.30
CA GLY A 155 4.67 -0.63 8.19
C GLY A 155 4.78 -0.07 9.60
N PHE A 156 5.76 0.78 9.89
CA PHE A 156 6.00 1.41 11.22
C PHE A 156 6.14 0.44 12.40
N GLY A 157 6.54 -0.78 12.13
CA GLY A 157 6.76 -1.82 13.14
C GLY A 157 6.55 -3.23 12.59
N GLY A 158 5.92 -4.07 13.40
CA GLY A 158 5.60 -5.45 13.07
C GLY A 158 4.25 -5.63 12.35
N VAL A 159 3.76 -6.86 12.35
CA VAL A 159 2.52 -7.26 11.65
C VAL A 159 1.27 -6.53 12.16
N LEU A 160 1.18 -6.28 13.48
CA LEU A 160 0.04 -5.55 14.06
C LEU A 160 0.05 -4.07 13.65
N ASN A 161 1.23 -3.46 13.55
CA ASN A 161 1.36 -2.10 13.04
C ASN A 161 0.92 -2.00 11.57
N ALA A 162 1.34 -2.95 10.73
CA ALA A 162 0.92 -3.00 9.33
C ALA A 162 -0.60 -3.19 9.18
N PHE A 163 -1.22 -4.04 10.02
CA PHE A 163 -2.67 -4.24 10.05
C PHE A 163 -3.41 -2.94 10.40
N GLU A 164 -3.04 -2.27 11.48
CA GLU A 164 -3.71 -1.04 11.92
C GLU A 164 -3.46 0.13 10.97
N LEU A 165 -2.25 0.25 10.40
CA LEU A 165 -1.95 1.27 9.40
C LEU A 165 -2.79 1.08 8.14
N MET A 166 -2.93 -0.16 7.64
CA MET A 166 -3.79 -0.44 6.48
C MET A 166 -5.25 -0.04 6.74
N LYS A 167 -5.79 -0.33 7.93
CA LYS A 167 -7.13 0.14 8.33
C LYS A 167 -7.24 1.66 8.32
N ALA A 168 -6.22 2.35 8.84
CA ALA A 168 -6.18 3.81 8.85
C ALA A 168 -6.15 4.40 7.43
N MET A 169 -5.39 3.79 6.51
CA MET A 169 -5.34 4.17 5.09
C MET A 169 -6.69 3.99 4.40
N ILE A 170 -7.35 2.84 4.62
CA ILE A 170 -8.68 2.56 4.09
C ILE A 170 -9.71 3.56 4.62
N LYS A 171 -9.71 3.81 5.92
CA LYS A 171 -10.58 4.81 6.55
C LYS A 171 -10.37 6.22 5.99
N ALA A 172 -9.13 6.56 5.63
CA ALA A 172 -8.80 7.83 4.99
C ALA A 172 -9.25 7.91 3.52
N GLY A 173 -9.52 6.77 2.87
CA GLY A 173 -9.99 6.66 1.49
C GLY A 173 -8.88 6.33 0.48
N ALA A 174 -7.79 5.65 0.90
CA ALA A 174 -6.77 5.17 -0.01
C ALA A 174 -7.30 4.03 -0.90
N ALA A 175 -7.01 4.09 -2.19
CA ALA A 175 -7.35 3.09 -3.20
C ALA A 175 -6.32 1.95 -3.26
N GLY A 176 -5.06 2.29 -3.06
CA GLY A 176 -3.93 1.39 -3.00
C GLY A 176 -2.95 1.80 -1.91
N VAL A 177 -2.25 0.83 -1.37
CA VAL A 177 -1.24 1.05 -0.31
C VAL A 177 -0.04 0.16 -0.60
N HIS A 178 1.16 0.73 -0.58
CA HIS A 178 2.37 -0.08 -0.70
C HIS A 178 3.13 -0.17 0.62
N PHE A 179 3.72 -1.34 0.82
CA PHE A 179 4.61 -1.68 1.93
C PHE A 179 5.95 -2.14 1.40
N GLU A 180 7.02 -1.83 2.11
CA GLU A 180 8.37 -2.24 1.75
C GLU A 180 9.01 -3.15 2.81
N ASP A 181 10.03 -3.89 2.39
CA ASP A 181 10.67 -4.96 3.16
C ASP A 181 11.86 -4.49 4.01
N GLN A 182 11.93 -3.21 4.33
CA GLN A 182 12.94 -2.68 5.25
C GLN A 182 12.59 -2.90 6.73
N LEU A 183 13.62 -2.93 7.57
CA LEU A 183 13.46 -2.84 9.03
C LEU A 183 12.91 -1.46 9.41
N ALA A 184 11.72 -1.42 9.99
CA ALA A 184 11.00 -0.16 10.26
C ALA A 184 11.79 0.82 11.16
N SER A 185 12.52 0.30 12.16
CA SER A 185 13.26 1.13 13.13
C SER A 185 14.47 1.87 12.55
N VAL A 186 14.99 1.44 11.41
CA VAL A 186 16.15 2.05 10.73
C VAL A 186 15.87 2.33 9.24
N LYS A 187 14.62 2.37 8.88
CA LYS A 187 14.15 2.58 7.51
C LYS A 187 14.72 3.87 6.93
N LYS A 188 15.14 3.80 5.66
CA LYS A 188 15.68 4.92 4.89
C LYS A 188 15.00 5.04 3.54
N CYS A 189 15.02 6.23 2.97
CA CYS A 189 14.53 6.46 1.62
C CYS A 189 15.31 5.59 0.59
N GLY A 190 14.64 5.21 -0.48
CA GLY A 190 15.17 4.25 -1.47
C GLY A 190 16.52 4.59 -2.08
N HIS A 191 16.86 5.88 -2.20
CA HIS A 191 18.15 6.34 -2.75
C HIS A 191 19.29 6.37 -1.73
N MET A 192 19.00 6.20 -0.43
CA MET A 192 20.02 6.23 0.62
C MET A 192 20.71 4.87 0.79
N GLY A 193 21.99 4.91 1.19
CA GLY A 193 22.73 3.73 1.64
C GLY A 193 22.34 3.30 3.06
N GLY A 194 22.78 2.09 3.45
CA GLY A 194 22.56 1.55 4.79
C GLY A 194 21.15 1.07 5.06
N LYS A 195 20.39 0.73 4.03
CA LYS A 195 19.08 0.07 4.16
C LYS A 195 19.24 -1.33 4.72
N VAL A 196 18.37 -1.70 5.65
CA VAL A 196 18.37 -3.02 6.28
C VAL A 196 17.06 -3.72 5.91
N LEU A 197 17.17 -4.88 5.27
CA LEU A 197 16.02 -5.74 4.95
C LEU A 197 15.60 -6.54 6.19
N VAL A 198 14.33 -6.86 6.28
CA VAL A 198 13.83 -7.94 7.13
C VAL A 198 13.86 -9.26 6.36
N PRO A 199 13.84 -10.45 7.02
CA PRO A 199 13.70 -11.73 6.32
C PRO A 199 12.48 -11.73 5.41
N THR A 200 12.58 -12.41 4.28
CA THR A 200 11.48 -12.48 3.29
C THR A 200 10.16 -12.90 3.93
N GLN A 201 10.17 -13.87 4.86
CA GLN A 201 8.94 -14.28 5.57
C GLN A 201 8.36 -13.18 6.47
N GLU A 202 9.20 -12.36 7.08
CA GLU A 202 8.70 -11.23 7.90
C GLU A 202 7.98 -10.20 7.03
N ALA A 203 8.55 -9.88 5.85
CA ALA A 203 7.88 -9.01 4.89
C ALA A 203 6.55 -9.61 4.39
N ILE A 204 6.52 -10.91 4.08
CA ILE A 204 5.30 -11.66 3.74
C ILE A 204 4.26 -11.53 4.85
N ASN A 205 4.63 -11.72 6.11
CA ASN A 205 3.70 -11.63 7.24
C ASN A 205 3.09 -10.23 7.38
N LYS A 206 3.84 -9.16 7.10
CA LYS A 206 3.32 -7.78 7.06
C LYS A 206 2.32 -7.59 5.90
N LEU A 207 2.61 -8.11 4.71
CA LEU A 207 1.70 -8.06 3.57
C LEU A 207 0.42 -8.85 3.82
N VAL A 208 0.52 -10.03 4.44
CA VAL A 208 -0.64 -10.83 4.87
C VAL A 208 -1.50 -10.04 5.87
N ALA A 209 -0.88 -9.38 6.84
CA ALA A 209 -1.58 -8.55 7.82
C ALA A 209 -2.31 -7.37 7.16
N ALA A 210 -1.67 -6.71 6.19
CA ALA A 210 -2.29 -5.64 5.41
C ALA A 210 -3.47 -6.16 4.56
N ARG A 211 -3.33 -7.34 3.93
CA ARG A 211 -4.43 -7.99 3.20
C ARG A 211 -5.59 -8.33 4.12
N LEU A 212 -5.31 -8.94 5.26
CA LEU A 212 -6.32 -9.24 6.28
C LEU A 212 -7.08 -7.97 6.73
N ALA A 213 -6.37 -6.86 6.93
CA ALA A 213 -6.98 -5.57 7.28
C ALA A 213 -7.96 -5.07 6.20
N ALA A 214 -7.61 -5.23 4.92
CA ALA A 214 -8.48 -4.88 3.81
C ALA A 214 -9.73 -5.80 3.74
N ASP A 215 -9.54 -7.11 3.90
CA ASP A 215 -10.64 -8.07 3.90
C ASP A 215 -11.59 -7.86 5.11
N VAL A 216 -11.04 -7.56 6.30
CA VAL A 216 -11.84 -7.18 7.48
C VAL A 216 -12.61 -5.88 7.25
N SER A 217 -11.97 -4.89 6.61
CA SER A 217 -12.61 -3.61 6.26
C SER A 217 -13.62 -3.72 5.11
N ASN A 218 -13.73 -4.87 4.47
CA ASN A 218 -14.58 -5.14 3.30
C ASN A 218 -14.32 -4.16 2.14
N VAL A 219 -13.06 -3.88 1.87
CA VAL A 219 -12.63 -2.97 0.78
C VAL A 219 -11.58 -3.67 -0.07
N PRO A 220 -11.74 -3.72 -1.40
CA PRO A 220 -10.81 -4.37 -2.30
C PRO A 220 -9.57 -3.49 -2.56
N THR A 221 -8.99 -2.90 -1.51
CA THR A 221 -7.81 -2.03 -1.59
C THR A 221 -6.66 -2.76 -2.26
N LEU A 222 -6.00 -2.12 -3.23
CA LEU A 222 -4.83 -2.68 -3.87
C LEU A 222 -3.65 -2.69 -2.89
N LEU A 223 -3.09 -3.87 -2.67
CA LEU A 223 -1.87 -4.04 -1.92
C LEU A 223 -0.70 -4.12 -2.90
N VAL A 224 0.29 -3.23 -2.73
CA VAL A 224 1.48 -3.18 -3.57
C VAL A 224 2.69 -3.56 -2.70
N ALA A 225 3.40 -4.59 -3.09
CA ALA A 225 4.66 -4.97 -2.45
C ALA A 225 5.82 -4.23 -3.12
N ARG A 226 6.64 -3.56 -2.31
CA ARG A 226 7.89 -2.94 -2.72
C ARG A 226 9.06 -3.70 -2.10
N THR A 227 10.13 -3.86 -2.84
CA THR A 227 11.40 -4.35 -2.30
C THR A 227 12.52 -3.34 -2.50
N ASP A 228 13.34 -3.15 -1.48
CA ASP A 228 14.56 -2.36 -1.54
C ASP A 228 15.83 -3.20 -1.74
N ALA A 229 15.67 -4.50 -1.98
CA ALA A 229 16.77 -5.47 -2.13
C ALA A 229 17.74 -5.16 -3.29
N ASN A 230 17.31 -4.36 -4.28
CA ASN A 230 18.21 -3.94 -5.35
C ASN A 230 19.42 -3.12 -4.85
N ALA A 231 19.29 -2.42 -3.72
CA ALA A 231 20.33 -1.56 -3.17
C ALA A 231 20.58 -1.76 -1.66
N ALA A 232 19.84 -2.64 -1.00
CA ALA A 232 20.02 -2.92 0.42
C ALA A 232 21.10 -3.98 0.61
N GLU A 233 22.13 -3.67 1.38
CA GLU A 233 23.29 -4.54 1.64
C GLU A 233 23.25 -5.23 3.00
N LEU A 234 22.17 -5.02 3.77
CA LEU A 234 22.04 -5.54 5.12
C LEU A 234 20.72 -6.29 5.30
N LEU A 235 20.74 -7.30 6.17
CA LEU A 235 19.60 -8.13 6.54
C LEU A 235 19.62 -8.37 8.05
N THR A 236 18.45 -8.35 8.69
CA THR A 236 18.33 -8.51 10.15
C THR A 236 18.66 -9.93 10.62
N SER A 237 18.29 -10.96 9.84
CA SER A 237 18.47 -12.37 10.19
C SER A 237 18.52 -13.23 8.93
N ASP A 238 19.31 -14.30 8.98
CA ASP A 238 19.51 -15.31 7.93
C ASP A 238 18.58 -16.53 8.07
N ILE A 239 17.53 -16.40 8.85
CA ILE A 239 16.62 -17.51 9.19
C ILE A 239 15.77 -17.99 7.97
N ASP A 240 15.60 -17.17 6.96
CA ASP A 240 14.78 -17.48 5.79
C ASP A 240 15.66 -18.10 4.68
N GLU A 241 15.35 -19.34 4.30
CA GLU A 241 16.11 -20.07 3.28
C GLU A 241 16.12 -19.34 1.91
N ARG A 242 15.09 -18.55 1.61
CA ARG A 242 15.01 -17.75 0.37
C ARG A 242 16.03 -16.62 0.32
N ASP A 243 16.50 -16.17 1.48
CA ASP A 243 17.52 -15.13 1.58
C ASP A 243 18.94 -15.72 1.63
N ALA A 244 19.10 -17.03 1.88
CA ALA A 244 20.39 -17.68 2.16
C ALA A 244 21.42 -17.50 1.04
N GLU A 245 21.02 -17.57 -0.24
CA GLU A 245 21.94 -17.41 -1.38
C GLU A 245 22.56 -16.01 -1.50
N PHE A 246 21.92 -15.01 -0.88
CA PHE A 246 22.36 -13.61 -0.89
C PHE A 246 23.22 -13.25 0.32
N VAL A 247 23.21 -14.04 1.39
CA VAL A 247 24.03 -13.82 2.60
C VAL A 247 25.50 -14.08 2.30
N THR A 248 26.38 -13.13 2.66
CA THR A 248 27.82 -13.23 2.38
C THR A 248 28.59 -14.00 3.46
N GLY A 249 27.98 -14.24 4.62
CA GLY A 249 28.63 -14.80 5.81
C GLY A 249 29.29 -13.75 6.73
N GLU A 250 29.36 -12.50 6.29
CA GLU A 250 29.88 -11.38 7.10
C GLU A 250 28.78 -10.71 7.91
N ARG A 251 29.15 -10.07 9.03
CA ARG A 251 28.26 -9.26 9.87
C ARG A 251 28.81 -7.87 10.14
N THR A 252 27.90 -6.93 10.39
CA THR A 252 28.27 -5.63 10.92
C THR A 252 28.52 -5.69 12.44
N SER A 253 29.06 -4.62 13.02
CA SER A 253 29.24 -4.48 14.47
C SER A 253 27.91 -4.50 15.23
N GLU A 254 26.81 -4.06 14.60
CA GLU A 254 25.45 -4.08 15.14
C GLU A 254 24.79 -5.47 15.03
N GLY A 255 25.43 -6.41 14.34
CA GLY A 255 24.98 -7.79 14.20
C GLY A 255 24.13 -8.06 12.96
N PHE A 256 23.92 -7.10 12.07
CA PHE A 256 23.23 -7.34 10.79
C PHE A 256 24.08 -8.21 9.86
N TYR A 257 23.43 -9.09 9.12
CA TYR A 257 24.08 -9.86 8.06
C TYR A 257 24.32 -8.99 6.83
N ARG A 258 25.49 -9.15 6.19
CA ARG A 258 25.74 -8.56 4.90
C ARG A 258 25.13 -9.41 3.80
N VAL A 259 24.48 -8.78 2.84
CA VAL A 259 23.86 -9.44 1.69
C VAL A 259 24.35 -8.82 0.37
N LYS A 260 24.29 -9.63 -0.68
CA LYS A 260 24.56 -9.19 -2.07
C LYS A 260 23.33 -8.47 -2.59
N ALA A 261 23.36 -7.14 -2.55
CA ALA A 261 22.34 -6.31 -3.18
C ALA A 261 22.29 -6.55 -4.70
N GLY A 262 21.15 -6.28 -5.31
CA GLY A 262 21.02 -6.33 -6.76
C GLY A 262 19.69 -6.89 -7.24
N ILE A 263 19.55 -6.87 -8.57
CA ILE A 263 18.30 -7.24 -9.25
C ILE A 263 17.88 -8.70 -8.97
N HIS A 264 18.82 -9.61 -8.80
CA HIS A 264 18.51 -11.02 -8.52
C HIS A 264 17.82 -11.19 -7.17
N GLN A 265 18.34 -10.54 -6.12
CA GLN A 265 17.69 -10.53 -4.80
C GLN A 265 16.31 -9.84 -4.85
N ALA A 266 16.20 -8.73 -5.57
CA ALA A 266 14.94 -8.03 -5.74
C ALA A 266 13.88 -8.89 -6.46
N ILE A 267 14.27 -9.64 -7.51
CA ILE A 267 13.39 -10.57 -8.22
C ILE A 267 12.98 -11.73 -7.30
N SER A 268 13.91 -12.36 -6.59
CA SER A 268 13.61 -13.46 -5.66
C SER A 268 12.56 -13.06 -4.62
N ARG A 269 12.73 -11.89 -4.00
CA ARG A 269 11.77 -11.34 -3.05
C ARG A 269 10.43 -10.96 -3.72
N GLY A 270 10.47 -10.29 -4.86
CA GLY A 270 9.28 -9.95 -5.63
C GLY A 270 8.43 -11.17 -5.96
N LEU A 271 9.04 -12.24 -6.45
CA LEU A 271 8.36 -13.52 -6.72
C LEU A 271 7.73 -14.13 -5.45
N SER A 272 8.40 -13.98 -4.29
CA SER A 272 7.87 -14.46 -3.01
C SER A 272 6.63 -13.68 -2.54
N TYR A 273 6.45 -12.44 -3.00
CA TYR A 273 5.32 -11.58 -2.63
C TYR A 273 4.13 -11.71 -3.56
N LEU A 274 4.28 -12.23 -4.79
CA LEU A 274 3.25 -12.22 -5.83
C LEU A 274 1.92 -12.83 -5.39
N SER A 275 1.93 -13.93 -4.64
CA SER A 275 0.70 -14.58 -4.18
C SER A 275 -0.07 -13.80 -3.10
N LEU A 276 0.44 -12.67 -2.65
CA LEU A 276 -0.16 -11.86 -1.58
C LEU A 276 -0.75 -10.54 -2.11
N ILE A 277 -0.40 -10.16 -3.32
CA ILE A 277 -0.76 -8.91 -3.96
C ILE A 277 -1.70 -9.15 -5.13
N HIS A 278 -2.43 -8.12 -5.53
CA HIS A 278 -3.40 -8.21 -6.62
C HIS A 278 -2.80 -8.33 -8.02
N ILE A 279 -1.58 -7.86 -8.20
CA ILE A 279 -0.93 -7.88 -9.51
C ILE A 279 -0.08 -9.13 -9.55
N SER A 280 -0.63 -10.15 -10.17
CA SER A 280 0.10 -11.36 -10.46
C SER A 280 0.60 -11.29 -11.89
N GLU A 281 1.85 -11.61 -12.04
CA GLU A 281 2.60 -11.83 -13.26
C GLU A 281 2.92 -10.60 -14.12
N PRO A 282 4.20 -10.50 -14.53
CA PRO A 282 4.61 -9.68 -15.66
C PRO A 282 4.19 -10.36 -16.97
N THR A 283 2.94 -10.79 -17.09
CA THR A 283 2.43 -11.34 -18.33
C THR A 283 2.08 -10.20 -19.25
N ARG A 284 3.02 -9.86 -20.08
CA ARG A 284 2.94 -9.07 -21.31
C ARG A 284 3.11 -7.56 -21.25
N ARG A 285 3.14 -6.88 -20.08
CA ARG A 285 3.55 -5.47 -20.03
C ARG A 285 4.34 -5.20 -18.76
N PRO A 286 5.60 -4.75 -18.81
CA PRO A 286 6.29 -4.29 -17.63
C PRO A 286 5.56 -3.06 -17.09
N ILE A 287 5.02 -3.15 -15.88
CA ILE A 287 4.59 -1.98 -15.13
C ILE A 287 5.86 -1.42 -14.49
N ILE A 288 6.43 -0.40 -15.11
CA ILE A 288 7.54 0.38 -14.57
C ILE A 288 6.96 1.47 -13.68
#